data_6aa9d7d13da3c4d585d10fea9422e191
#
_entry.id   6aa9d7d13da3c4d585d10fea9422e191
#
_cell.length_a   1.000
_cell.length_b   1.000
_cell.length_c   1.000
_cell.angle_alpha   90.00
_cell.angle_beta   90.00
_cell.angle_gamma   90.00
#
_symmetry.space_group_name_H-M   'P 1'
#
loop_
_entity.id
_entity.type
_entity.pdbx_description
1 polymer ?
#
loop_
_entity_poly.entity_id
_entity_poly.type
_entity_poly.pdbx_seq_one_letter_code
_entity_poly.pdbx_strand_id
1 'polypeptide(L)'
;MSQTINKDTPTSMRTIMGYSYGDGVTSIVLNSILNFGMLYYTQVIGLDATLAGLAISVSIFWDAITDPIMGYITDNTRSKWGKRHPYMLFGGLMTLFFYAMIWLVPESLDSDTGIFLWLMGFNLLMRTGMTIFLVPYTALGFEICTDYDGRSKLQGVRFAFTMFINILTAFSWVIFFPDRAEGLPKATTEADNYISLIIACLVIGVILLGIVMFTTKKYIKDTRNDPKPEGGVKEMFKEILLTLNDPLLRTVYLM
;
A
#
# COMPACT_ATOMS: atom_id res chain seq x y z
N MET A 1 -4.64 1.85 32.46
CA MET A 1 -6.11 1.98 32.42
C MET A 1 -6.60 1.54 31.06
N SER A 2 -7.05 0.30 30.93
CA SER A 2 -7.65 -0.24 29.72
C SER A 2 -9.08 0.33 29.63
N GLN A 3 -9.32 1.26 28.72
CA GLN A 3 -10.71 1.64 28.42
C GLN A 3 -11.35 0.43 27.73
N THR A 4 -12.28 -0.21 28.42
CA THR A 4 -13.22 -1.15 27.82
C THR A 4 -13.98 -0.39 26.75
N ILE A 5 -13.68 -0.71 25.47
CA ILE A 5 -14.41 -0.14 24.31
C ILE A 5 -15.83 -0.68 24.45
N ASN A 6 -16.76 0.22 24.79
CA ASN A 6 -18.18 -0.12 24.87
C ASN A 6 -18.64 -0.42 23.42
N LYS A 7 -19.04 -1.67 23.14
CA LYS A 7 -19.43 -2.15 21.82
C LYS A 7 -20.67 -1.45 21.25
N ASP A 8 -21.42 -0.73 22.08
CA ASP A 8 -22.69 -0.11 21.71
C ASP A 8 -22.57 1.38 21.32
N THR A 9 -21.36 1.97 21.41
CA THR A 9 -21.19 3.36 20.97
C THR A 9 -20.71 3.42 19.51
N PRO A 10 -21.42 4.15 18.62
CA PRO A 10 -21.00 4.27 17.23
C PRO A 10 -19.60 4.87 17.14
N THR A 11 -18.79 4.31 16.25
CA THR A 11 -17.42 4.78 16.05
C THR A 11 -17.42 6.26 15.61
N SER A 12 -16.69 7.09 16.34
CA SER A 12 -16.62 8.53 16.06
C SER A 12 -16.12 8.80 14.64
N MET A 13 -16.73 9.74 13.92
CA MET A 13 -16.31 10.17 12.58
C MET A 13 -14.85 10.61 12.57
N ARG A 14 -14.37 11.27 13.63
CA ARG A 14 -12.97 11.67 13.79
C ARG A 14 -12.02 10.47 13.76
N THR A 15 -12.41 9.35 14.34
CA THR A 15 -11.64 8.10 14.29
C THR A 15 -11.64 7.49 12.90
N ILE A 16 -12.80 7.48 12.24
CA ILE A 16 -12.95 6.97 10.87
C ILE A 16 -12.06 7.78 9.91
N MET A 17 -12.12 9.10 9.98
CA MET A 17 -11.26 9.98 9.17
C MET A 17 -9.79 9.74 9.44
N GLY A 18 -9.39 9.72 10.74
CA GLY A 18 -8.00 9.49 11.14
C GLY A 18 -7.45 8.14 10.68
N TYR A 19 -8.28 7.10 10.67
CA TYR A 19 -7.92 5.79 10.13
C TYR A 19 -7.80 5.84 8.59
N SER A 20 -8.72 6.51 7.89
CA SER A 20 -8.74 6.55 6.42
C SER A 20 -7.50 7.19 5.79
N TYR A 21 -6.71 7.96 6.54
CA TYR A 21 -5.42 8.47 6.07
C TYR A 21 -4.42 7.36 5.69
N GLY A 22 -4.59 6.14 6.24
CA GLY A 22 -3.76 4.99 5.88
C GLY A 22 -3.90 4.57 4.41
N ASP A 23 -5.09 4.69 3.82
CA ASP A 23 -5.28 4.41 2.40
C ASP A 23 -4.48 5.40 1.52
N GLY A 24 -4.25 6.61 1.99
CA GLY A 24 -3.46 7.61 1.29
C GLY A 24 -1.99 7.22 1.12
N VAL A 25 -1.41 6.49 2.09
CA VAL A 25 -0.01 6.03 2.01
C VAL A 25 0.20 5.13 0.80
N THR A 26 -0.68 4.17 0.59
CA THR A 26 -0.60 3.22 -0.53
C THR A 26 -1.08 3.84 -1.83
N SER A 27 -2.14 4.66 -1.78
CA SER A 27 -2.71 5.30 -2.97
C SER A 27 -1.75 6.26 -3.64
N ILE A 28 -1.04 7.11 -2.87
CA ILE A 28 -0.10 8.09 -3.45
C ILE A 28 1.06 7.39 -4.17
N VAL A 29 1.57 6.30 -3.59
CA VAL A 29 2.65 5.47 -4.16
C VAL A 29 2.18 4.79 -5.45
N LEU A 30 1.04 4.07 -5.38
CA LEU A 30 0.52 3.35 -6.56
C LEU A 30 0.15 4.27 -7.70
N ASN A 31 -0.57 5.36 -7.40
CA ASN A 31 -1.00 6.28 -8.44
C ASN A 31 0.16 7.04 -9.09
N SER A 32 1.20 7.37 -8.35
CA SER A 32 2.39 7.98 -8.95
C SER A 32 3.11 7.02 -9.90
N ILE A 33 3.24 5.74 -9.55
CA ILE A 33 3.83 4.73 -10.45
C ILE A 33 2.93 4.51 -11.68
N LEU A 34 1.60 4.40 -11.50
CA LEU A 34 0.67 4.18 -12.60
C LEU A 34 0.63 5.36 -13.59
N ASN A 35 0.67 6.60 -13.08
CA ASN A 35 0.58 7.79 -13.94
C ASN A 35 1.93 8.18 -14.56
N PHE A 36 3.04 8.01 -13.84
CA PHE A 36 4.33 8.58 -14.23
C PHE A 36 5.43 7.53 -14.43
N GLY A 37 5.31 6.32 -13.86
CA GLY A 37 6.36 5.31 -13.91
C GLY A 37 6.70 4.87 -15.34
N MET A 38 5.69 4.63 -16.17
CA MET A 38 5.89 4.26 -17.58
C MET A 38 6.61 5.37 -18.35
N LEU A 39 6.22 6.63 -18.14
CA LEU A 39 6.85 7.78 -18.79
C LEU A 39 8.31 7.95 -18.37
N TYR A 40 8.60 7.82 -17.08
CA TYR A 40 9.96 7.92 -16.55
C TYR A 40 10.87 6.86 -17.15
N TYR A 41 10.48 5.60 -17.10
CA TYR A 41 11.31 4.51 -17.60
C TYR A 41 11.49 4.54 -19.11
N THR A 42 10.49 4.99 -19.89
CA THR A 42 10.59 5.03 -21.35
C THR A 42 11.20 6.33 -21.88
N GLN A 43 10.92 7.49 -21.29
CA GLN A 43 11.35 8.79 -21.83
C GLN A 43 12.62 9.35 -21.19
N VAL A 44 12.87 9.02 -19.91
CA VAL A 44 14.05 9.50 -19.17
C VAL A 44 15.16 8.43 -19.18
N ILE A 45 14.81 7.20 -18.80
CA ILE A 45 15.79 6.10 -18.68
C ILE A 45 16.03 5.43 -20.04
N GLY A 46 15.06 5.44 -20.97
CA GLY A 46 15.18 4.83 -22.29
C GLY A 46 14.91 3.33 -22.36
N LEU A 47 14.34 2.72 -21.29
CA LEU A 47 13.96 1.31 -21.27
C LEU A 47 12.82 1.03 -22.26
N ASP A 48 12.87 -0.12 -22.96
CA ASP A 48 11.77 -0.57 -23.80
C ASP A 48 10.45 -0.65 -23.04
N ALA A 49 9.37 -0.14 -23.66
CA ALA A 49 8.04 -0.07 -23.04
C ALA A 49 7.49 -1.43 -22.62
N THR A 50 7.82 -2.50 -23.36
CA THR A 50 7.40 -3.87 -23.08
C THR A 50 8.06 -4.37 -21.79
N LEU A 51 9.37 -4.11 -21.63
CA LEU A 51 10.12 -4.48 -20.43
C LEU A 51 9.62 -3.70 -19.21
N ALA A 52 9.41 -2.39 -19.34
CA ALA A 52 8.86 -1.57 -18.26
C ALA A 52 7.46 -2.06 -17.83
N GLY A 53 6.59 -2.34 -18.80
CA GLY A 53 5.25 -2.89 -18.54
C GLY A 53 5.27 -4.26 -17.86
N LEU A 54 6.15 -5.16 -18.29
CA LEU A 54 6.33 -6.48 -17.69
C LEU A 54 6.80 -6.37 -16.23
N ALA A 55 7.81 -5.52 -15.96
CA ALA A 55 8.34 -5.32 -14.62
C ALA A 55 7.26 -4.84 -13.62
N ILE A 56 6.36 -3.97 -14.08
CA ILE A 56 5.25 -3.47 -13.26
C ILE A 56 4.16 -4.54 -13.09
N SER A 57 3.84 -5.29 -14.15
CA SER A 57 2.74 -6.26 -14.15
C SER A 57 3.01 -7.50 -13.28
N VAL A 58 4.25 -7.99 -13.24
CA VAL A 58 4.64 -9.16 -12.43
C VAL A 58 4.32 -8.97 -10.95
N SER A 59 4.40 -7.75 -10.46
CA SER A 59 4.13 -7.43 -9.05
C SER A 59 2.67 -7.69 -8.62
N ILE A 60 1.72 -7.69 -9.56
CA ILE A 60 0.30 -7.97 -9.26
C ILE A 60 0.10 -9.43 -8.83
N PHE A 61 0.82 -10.37 -9.49
CA PHE A 61 0.77 -11.79 -9.11
C PHE A 61 1.46 -12.04 -7.76
N TRP A 62 2.45 -11.21 -7.41
CA TRP A 62 3.16 -11.31 -6.15
C TRP A 62 2.24 -11.06 -4.96
N ASP A 63 1.34 -10.09 -5.06
CA ASP A 63 0.38 -9.75 -4.01
C ASP A 63 -0.53 -10.94 -3.68
N ALA A 64 -0.98 -11.70 -4.68
CA ALA A 64 -1.83 -12.88 -4.49
C ALA A 64 -1.19 -13.97 -3.59
N ILE A 65 0.14 -14.02 -3.55
CA ILE A 65 0.89 -14.96 -2.72
C ILE A 65 1.19 -14.35 -1.34
N THR A 66 1.59 -13.09 -1.31
CA THR A 66 2.08 -12.44 -0.08
C THR A 66 0.95 -12.04 0.87
N ASP A 67 -0.23 -11.66 0.36
CA ASP A 67 -1.35 -11.22 1.19
C ASP A 67 -1.85 -12.29 2.17
N PRO A 68 -2.13 -13.54 1.76
CA PRO A 68 -2.51 -14.59 2.70
C PRO A 68 -1.43 -14.90 3.75
N ILE A 69 -0.16 -14.91 3.32
CA ILE A 69 0.98 -15.16 4.22
C ILE A 69 1.05 -14.07 5.28
N MET A 70 0.90 -12.81 4.88
CA MET A 70 0.94 -11.69 5.82
C MET A 70 -0.25 -11.70 6.77
N GLY A 71 -1.44 -12.07 6.30
CA GLY A 71 -2.62 -12.28 7.14
C GLY A 71 -2.34 -13.29 8.25
N TYR A 72 -1.80 -14.45 7.89
CA TYR A 72 -1.41 -15.48 8.86
C TYR A 72 -0.36 -14.97 9.85
N ILE A 73 0.69 -14.29 9.39
CA ILE A 73 1.75 -13.75 10.26
C ILE A 73 1.18 -12.77 11.28
N THR A 74 0.37 -11.83 10.84
CA THR A 74 -0.19 -10.80 11.73
C THR A 74 -1.17 -11.37 12.74
N ASP A 75 -2.01 -12.34 12.35
CA ASP A 75 -2.97 -12.96 13.26
C ASP A 75 -2.29 -13.81 14.35
N ASN A 76 -1.14 -14.39 14.04
CA ASN A 76 -0.35 -15.20 14.95
C ASN A 76 0.63 -14.37 15.80
N THR A 77 0.78 -13.07 15.54
CA THR A 77 1.74 -12.23 16.23
C THR A 77 1.30 -11.89 17.64
N ARG A 78 2.24 -11.94 18.57
CA ARG A 78 2.10 -11.59 19.98
C ARG A 78 3.11 -10.56 20.36
N SER A 79 2.63 -9.36 20.59
CA SER A 79 3.47 -8.22 20.91
C SER A 79 2.79 -7.29 21.91
N LYS A 80 3.61 -6.62 22.73
CA LYS A 80 3.16 -5.52 23.58
C LYS A 80 2.62 -4.33 22.75
N TRP A 81 2.98 -4.25 21.48
CA TRP A 81 2.54 -3.21 20.54
C TRP A 81 1.33 -3.67 19.71
N GLY A 82 0.70 -4.78 20.09
CA GLY A 82 -0.43 -5.38 19.39
C GLY A 82 -0.01 -6.21 18.18
N LYS A 83 -1.01 -6.80 17.52
CA LYS A 83 -0.81 -7.65 16.33
C LYS A 83 -0.56 -6.86 15.05
N ARG A 84 -1.09 -5.62 14.95
CA ARG A 84 -1.20 -4.86 13.70
C ARG A 84 -0.18 -3.74 13.57
N HIS A 85 -0.03 -2.90 14.62
CA HIS A 85 0.74 -1.66 14.55
C HIS A 85 2.22 -1.81 14.18
N PRO A 86 2.98 -2.84 14.69
CA PRO A 86 4.37 -3.01 14.29
C PRO A 86 4.53 -3.21 12.78
N TYR A 87 3.64 -4.01 12.19
CA TYR A 87 3.66 -4.30 10.76
C TYR A 87 3.21 -3.10 9.92
N MET A 88 2.20 -2.35 10.37
CA MET A 88 1.78 -1.12 9.71
C MET A 88 2.90 -0.10 9.65
N LEU A 89 3.65 0.10 10.74
CA LEU A 89 4.76 1.04 10.75
C LEU A 89 5.89 0.55 9.85
N PHE A 90 6.35 -0.70 10.04
CA PHE A 90 7.45 -1.26 9.27
C PHE A 90 7.11 -1.35 7.78
N GLY A 91 5.93 -1.89 7.44
CA GLY A 91 5.47 -2.02 6.06
C GLY A 91 5.29 -0.67 5.37
N GLY A 92 4.74 0.33 6.06
CA GLY A 92 4.61 1.69 5.51
C GLY A 92 5.96 2.34 5.21
N LEU A 93 6.93 2.25 6.14
CA LEU A 93 8.29 2.76 5.91
C LEU A 93 9.01 1.99 4.79
N MET A 94 8.87 0.67 4.76
CA MET A 94 9.43 -0.19 3.71
C MET A 94 8.87 0.17 2.33
N THR A 95 7.55 0.40 2.25
CA THR A 95 6.89 0.85 1.02
C THR A 95 7.48 2.15 0.50
N LEU A 96 7.56 3.17 1.36
CA LEU A 96 8.08 4.48 0.99
C LEU A 96 9.56 4.43 0.61
N PHE A 97 10.36 3.62 1.30
CA PHE A 97 11.78 3.45 0.99
C PHE A 97 11.99 2.80 -0.37
N PHE A 98 11.35 1.67 -0.64
CA PHE A 98 11.51 0.99 -1.93
C PHE A 98 10.81 1.73 -3.07
N TYR A 99 9.76 2.49 -2.79
CA TYR A 99 9.20 3.43 -3.75
C TYR A 99 10.24 4.46 -4.21
N ALA A 100 11.02 5.05 -3.28
CA ALA A 100 12.09 5.96 -3.66
C ALA A 100 13.15 5.27 -4.55
N MET A 101 13.52 4.01 -4.23
CA MET A 101 14.51 3.26 -5.01
C MET A 101 14.08 2.98 -6.46
N ILE A 102 12.77 2.82 -6.72
CA ILE A 102 12.24 2.65 -8.09
C ILE A 102 12.66 3.82 -8.99
N TRP A 103 12.71 5.04 -8.47
CA TRP A 103 13.00 6.24 -9.24
C TRP A 103 14.48 6.64 -9.23
N LEU A 104 15.26 6.10 -8.32
CA LEU A 104 16.69 6.38 -8.18
C LEU A 104 17.50 5.31 -8.91
N VAL A 105 17.36 5.25 -10.24
CA VAL A 105 18.14 4.31 -11.08
C VAL A 105 19.58 4.80 -11.15
N PRO A 106 20.60 3.99 -10.75
CA PRO A 106 21.98 4.39 -10.83
C PRO A 106 22.44 4.58 -12.28
N GLU A 107 23.20 5.65 -12.54
CA GLU A 107 23.77 5.94 -13.87
C GLU A 107 24.72 4.83 -14.38
N SER A 108 25.23 3.98 -13.47
CA SER A 108 26.09 2.84 -13.82
C SER A 108 25.33 1.65 -14.43
N LEU A 109 24.00 1.69 -14.47
CA LEU A 109 23.16 0.66 -15.07
C LEU A 109 22.86 1.02 -16.53
N ASP A 110 23.76 0.62 -17.44
CA ASP A 110 23.65 0.93 -18.89
C ASP A 110 22.90 -0.15 -19.68
N SER A 111 22.61 -1.31 -19.09
CA SER A 111 21.95 -2.41 -19.81
C SER A 111 20.44 -2.46 -19.53
N ASP A 112 19.64 -2.67 -20.59
CA ASP A 112 18.19 -2.86 -20.47
C ASP A 112 17.82 -3.95 -19.46
N THR A 113 18.59 -5.04 -19.43
CA THR A 113 18.37 -6.13 -18.47
C THR A 113 18.64 -5.66 -17.02
N GLY A 114 19.69 -4.86 -16.80
CA GLY A 114 20.00 -4.30 -15.48
C GLY A 114 18.91 -3.37 -14.99
N ILE A 115 18.44 -2.46 -15.84
CA ILE A 115 17.36 -1.52 -15.55
C ILE A 115 16.04 -2.25 -15.29
N PHE A 116 15.72 -3.27 -16.12
CA PHE A 116 14.55 -4.12 -15.93
C PHE A 116 14.57 -4.83 -14.57
N LEU A 117 15.71 -5.46 -14.20
CA LEU A 117 15.85 -6.14 -12.93
C LEU A 117 15.78 -5.18 -11.73
N TRP A 118 16.31 -3.96 -11.89
CA TRP A 118 16.20 -2.90 -10.89
C TRP A 118 14.74 -2.54 -10.66
N LEU A 119 14.02 -2.19 -11.72
CA LEU A 119 12.59 -1.84 -11.64
C LEU A 119 11.77 -2.98 -11.07
N MET A 120 11.92 -4.19 -11.60
CA MET A 120 11.16 -5.36 -11.14
C MET A 120 11.47 -5.68 -9.68
N GLY A 121 12.74 -5.71 -9.29
CA GLY A 121 13.17 -6.04 -7.92
C GLY A 121 12.64 -5.04 -6.89
N PHE A 122 12.83 -3.74 -7.11
CA PHE A 122 12.33 -2.72 -6.19
C PHE A 122 10.81 -2.59 -6.19
N ASN A 123 10.15 -2.85 -7.33
CA ASN A 123 8.69 -2.90 -7.38
C ASN A 123 8.15 -4.08 -6.55
N LEU A 124 8.74 -5.28 -6.63
CA LEU A 124 8.36 -6.42 -5.79
C LEU A 124 8.59 -6.15 -4.30
N LEU A 125 9.72 -5.54 -3.94
CA LEU A 125 10.02 -5.17 -2.55
C LEU A 125 9.06 -4.10 -2.02
N MET A 126 8.73 -3.11 -2.82
CA MET A 126 7.74 -2.09 -2.49
C MET A 126 6.36 -2.72 -2.28
N ARG A 127 5.91 -3.60 -3.17
CA ARG A 127 4.65 -4.36 -3.03
C ARG A 127 4.64 -5.21 -1.78
N THR A 128 5.74 -5.88 -1.47
CA THR A 128 5.88 -6.62 -0.20
C THR A 128 5.68 -5.70 1.00
N GLY A 129 6.30 -4.52 0.99
CA GLY A 129 6.08 -3.49 2.02
C GLY A 129 4.61 -3.08 2.12
N MET A 130 3.94 -2.89 0.97
CA MET A 130 2.51 -2.58 0.91
C MET A 130 1.65 -3.67 1.53
N THR A 131 1.89 -4.94 1.21
CA THR A 131 1.19 -6.08 1.82
C THR A 131 1.40 -6.11 3.34
N ILE A 132 2.65 -5.89 3.81
CA ILE A 132 2.97 -5.82 5.24
C ILE A 132 2.22 -4.67 5.94
N PHE A 133 1.94 -3.57 5.24
CA PHE A 133 1.14 -2.46 5.76
C PHE A 133 -0.36 -2.71 5.62
N LEU A 134 -0.83 -3.02 4.40
CA LEU A 134 -2.25 -3.00 4.02
C LEU A 134 -3.07 -4.12 4.68
N VAL A 135 -2.51 -5.32 4.78
CA VAL A 135 -3.22 -6.47 5.38
C VAL A 135 -3.56 -6.21 6.85
N PRO A 136 -2.60 -5.88 7.74
CA PRO A 136 -2.95 -5.56 9.13
C PRO A 136 -3.75 -4.26 9.26
N TYR A 137 -3.56 -3.29 8.39
CA TYR A 137 -4.35 -2.06 8.35
C TYR A 137 -5.82 -2.37 8.08
N THR A 138 -6.13 -3.15 7.06
CA THR A 138 -7.52 -3.53 6.73
C THR A 138 -8.16 -4.33 7.87
N ALA A 139 -7.44 -5.28 8.46
CA ALA A 139 -7.92 -6.05 9.59
C ALA A 139 -8.19 -5.17 10.83
N LEU A 140 -7.36 -4.15 11.08
CA LEU A 140 -7.59 -3.17 12.15
C LEU A 140 -8.90 -2.39 11.94
N GLY A 141 -9.26 -2.06 10.69
CA GLY A 141 -10.52 -1.39 10.37
C GLY A 141 -11.74 -2.18 10.83
N PHE A 142 -11.74 -3.50 10.65
CA PHE A 142 -12.80 -4.37 11.16
C PHE A 142 -12.83 -4.49 12.69
N GLU A 143 -11.70 -4.31 13.35
CA GLU A 143 -11.62 -4.27 14.81
C GLU A 143 -12.12 -2.93 15.38
N ILE A 144 -11.95 -1.83 14.65
CA ILE A 144 -12.39 -0.48 15.02
C ILE A 144 -13.91 -0.34 14.88
N CYS A 145 -14.47 -0.83 13.77
CA CYS A 145 -15.89 -0.76 13.47
C CYS A 145 -16.50 -2.16 13.53
N THR A 146 -17.21 -2.47 14.61
CA THR A 146 -17.83 -3.79 14.82
C THR A 146 -19.25 -3.88 14.30
N ASP A 147 -19.97 -2.74 14.22
CA ASP A 147 -21.33 -2.63 13.71
C ASP A 147 -21.38 -2.47 12.18
N TYR A 148 -22.47 -2.88 11.57
CA TYR A 148 -22.66 -2.84 10.11
C TYR A 148 -22.60 -1.41 9.54
N ASP A 149 -23.29 -0.48 10.18
CA ASP A 149 -23.36 0.92 9.74
C ASP A 149 -22.00 1.61 9.87
N GLY A 150 -21.24 1.32 10.95
CA GLY A 150 -19.89 1.81 11.15
C GLY A 150 -18.91 1.30 10.08
N ARG A 151 -19.01 0.01 9.70
CA ARG A 151 -18.19 -0.57 8.62
C ARG A 151 -18.51 0.07 7.27
N SER A 152 -19.79 0.27 6.97
CA SER A 152 -20.23 0.92 5.73
C SER A 152 -19.72 2.36 5.65
N LYS A 153 -19.86 3.14 6.72
CA LYS A 153 -19.31 4.50 6.82
C LYS A 153 -17.79 4.52 6.70
N LEU A 154 -17.10 3.57 7.36
CA LEU A 154 -15.64 3.46 7.27
C LEU A 154 -15.20 3.26 5.82
N GLN A 155 -15.79 2.31 5.11
CA GLN A 155 -15.46 2.03 3.71
C GLN A 155 -15.78 3.23 2.80
N GLY A 156 -16.90 3.90 3.02
CA GLY A 156 -17.26 5.10 2.27
C GLY A 156 -16.24 6.23 2.43
N VAL A 157 -15.80 6.50 3.66
CA VAL A 157 -14.79 7.54 3.93
C VAL A 157 -13.42 7.15 3.37
N ARG A 158 -13.00 5.87 3.51
CA ARG A 158 -11.78 5.34 2.89
C ARG A 158 -11.78 5.54 1.38
N PHE A 159 -12.88 5.14 0.73
CA PHE A 159 -13.01 5.30 -0.72
C PHE A 159 -12.97 6.77 -1.15
N ALA A 160 -13.69 7.65 -0.46
CA ALA A 160 -13.67 9.09 -0.75
C ALA A 160 -12.26 9.68 -0.58
N PHE A 161 -11.53 9.27 0.45
CA PHE A 161 -10.16 9.71 0.67
C PHE A 161 -9.20 9.17 -0.41
N THR A 162 -9.32 7.90 -0.80
CA THR A 162 -8.58 7.31 -1.91
C THR A 162 -8.82 8.08 -3.21
N MET A 163 -10.08 8.40 -3.54
CA MET A 163 -10.41 9.22 -4.72
C MET A 163 -9.80 10.62 -4.65
N PHE A 164 -9.83 11.25 -3.49
CA PHE A 164 -9.17 12.54 -3.29
C PHE A 164 -7.66 12.47 -3.57
N ILE A 165 -6.97 11.46 -3.05
CA ILE A 165 -5.54 11.25 -3.31
C ILE A 165 -5.27 10.97 -4.79
N ASN A 166 -6.13 10.20 -5.46
CA ASN A 166 -6.00 9.92 -6.89
C ASN A 166 -6.09 11.19 -7.73
N ILE A 167 -7.06 12.06 -7.41
CA ILE A 167 -7.22 13.37 -8.07
C ILE A 167 -5.99 14.25 -7.79
N LEU A 168 -5.52 14.31 -6.55
CA LEU A 168 -4.33 15.08 -6.18
C LEU A 168 -3.09 14.61 -6.93
N THR A 169 -2.90 13.28 -7.04
CA THR A 169 -1.77 12.70 -7.78
C THR A 169 -1.88 12.99 -9.29
N ALA A 170 -3.07 12.92 -9.87
CA ALA A 170 -3.27 13.30 -11.28
C ALA A 170 -3.03 14.81 -11.49
N PHE A 171 -3.46 15.65 -10.55
CA PHE A 171 -3.26 17.10 -10.62
C PHE A 171 -1.79 17.52 -10.47
N SER A 172 -0.94 16.64 -9.91
CA SER A 172 0.50 16.88 -9.80
C SER A 172 1.17 17.03 -11.17
N TRP A 173 0.54 16.56 -12.26
CA TRP A 173 0.96 16.82 -13.63
C TRP A 173 1.13 18.31 -13.92
N VAL A 174 0.16 19.11 -13.54
CA VAL A 174 0.18 20.57 -13.80
C VAL A 174 1.32 21.27 -13.04
N ILE A 175 1.69 20.74 -11.88
CA ILE A 175 2.71 21.35 -11.00
C ILE A 175 4.12 20.95 -11.44
N PHE A 176 4.34 19.66 -11.70
CA PHE A 176 5.67 19.12 -11.93
C PHE A 176 6.05 18.99 -13.42
N PHE A 177 5.04 18.98 -14.32
CA PHE A 177 5.26 18.84 -15.77
C PHE A 177 4.58 19.99 -16.55
N PRO A 178 4.95 21.26 -16.31
CA PRO A 178 4.33 22.38 -17.00
C PRO A 178 4.65 22.35 -18.48
N ASP A 179 3.72 22.87 -19.29
CA ASP A 179 3.95 23.10 -20.72
C ASP A 179 5.08 24.11 -20.92
N ARG A 180 5.97 23.80 -21.86
CA ARG A 180 7.12 24.64 -22.21
C ARG A 180 6.97 25.24 -23.59
N ALA A 181 7.65 26.39 -23.80
CA ALA A 181 7.69 27.04 -25.10
C ALA A 181 8.26 26.13 -26.19
N GLU A 182 7.84 26.35 -27.44
CA GLU A 182 8.36 25.64 -28.60
C GLU A 182 9.89 25.72 -28.68
N GLY A 183 10.52 24.54 -28.91
CA GLY A 183 11.99 24.42 -29.00
C GLY A 183 12.70 24.02 -27.69
N LEU A 184 12.00 23.97 -26.54
CA LEU A 184 12.56 23.43 -25.29
C LEU A 184 12.24 21.93 -25.14
N PRO A 185 13.11 21.16 -24.44
CA PRO A 185 12.80 19.78 -24.10
C PRO A 185 11.47 19.67 -23.35
N LYS A 186 10.71 18.60 -23.61
CA LYS A 186 9.46 18.35 -22.88
C LYS A 186 9.75 18.14 -21.40
N ALA A 187 8.91 18.68 -20.53
CA ALA A 187 9.06 18.49 -19.07
C ALA A 187 9.11 17.01 -18.65
N THR A 188 8.48 16.12 -19.45
CA THR A 188 8.46 14.67 -19.22
C THR A 188 9.76 13.95 -19.56
N THR A 189 10.73 14.60 -20.19
CA THR A 189 12.05 14.02 -20.51
C THR A 189 13.12 14.40 -19.49
N GLU A 190 12.78 15.22 -18.48
CA GLU A 190 13.72 15.67 -17.47
C GLU A 190 13.54 14.88 -16.15
N ALA A 191 14.61 14.26 -15.69
CA ALA A 191 14.62 13.47 -14.44
C ALA A 191 14.27 14.31 -13.21
N ASP A 192 14.70 15.57 -13.15
CA ASP A 192 14.51 16.47 -12.00
C ASP A 192 13.03 16.71 -11.66
N ASN A 193 12.16 16.72 -12.67
CA ASN A 193 10.72 16.89 -12.47
C ASN A 193 10.12 15.67 -11.75
N TYR A 194 10.58 14.47 -12.10
CA TYR A 194 10.17 13.24 -11.42
C TYR A 194 10.73 13.17 -10.00
N ILE A 195 11.99 13.55 -9.80
CA ILE A 195 12.61 13.59 -8.46
C ILE A 195 11.82 14.53 -7.55
N SER A 196 11.45 15.72 -8.05
CA SER A 196 10.64 16.68 -7.30
C SER A 196 9.26 16.12 -6.92
N LEU A 197 8.58 15.47 -7.87
CA LEU A 197 7.31 14.77 -7.63
C LEU A 197 7.45 13.69 -6.56
N ILE A 198 8.50 12.87 -6.64
CA ILE A 198 8.71 11.76 -5.71
C ILE A 198 8.98 12.27 -4.31
N ILE A 199 9.79 13.31 -4.16
CA ILE A 199 10.04 13.93 -2.86
C ILE A 199 8.73 14.42 -2.25
N ALA A 200 7.87 15.08 -3.03
CA ALA A 200 6.55 15.50 -2.56
C ALA A 200 5.69 14.30 -2.13
N CYS A 201 5.64 13.24 -2.93
CA CYS A 201 4.90 12.01 -2.60
C CYS A 201 5.45 11.33 -1.33
N LEU A 202 6.77 11.27 -1.15
CA LEU A 202 7.40 10.72 0.05
C LEU A 202 7.07 11.52 1.30
N VAL A 203 7.17 12.84 1.24
CA VAL A 203 6.83 13.73 2.38
C VAL A 203 5.38 13.55 2.77
N ILE A 204 4.46 13.57 1.80
CA ILE A 204 3.03 13.35 2.06
C ILE A 204 2.81 11.93 2.62
N GLY A 205 3.44 10.90 2.04
CA GLY A 205 3.33 9.53 2.50
C GLY A 205 3.78 9.34 3.95
N VAL A 206 4.90 9.94 4.34
CA VAL A 206 5.40 9.91 5.74
C VAL A 206 4.43 10.62 6.68
N ILE A 207 3.90 11.78 6.29
CA ILE A 207 2.92 12.52 7.10
C ILE A 207 1.65 11.67 7.29
N LEU A 208 1.10 11.09 6.22
CA LEU A 208 -0.08 10.25 6.27
C LEU A 208 0.15 9.00 7.14
N LEU A 209 1.31 8.35 7.02
CA LEU A 209 1.71 7.23 7.87
C LEU A 209 1.77 7.65 9.34
N GLY A 210 2.36 8.79 9.64
CA GLY A 210 2.40 9.36 10.99
C GLY A 210 1.00 9.60 11.56
N ILE A 211 0.10 10.20 10.77
CA ILE A 211 -1.28 10.49 11.18
C ILE A 211 -2.04 9.20 11.49
N VAL A 212 -1.99 8.18 10.61
CA VAL A 212 -2.71 6.93 10.85
C VAL A 212 -2.16 6.19 12.07
N MET A 213 -0.84 6.16 12.26
CA MET A 213 -0.21 5.55 13.43
C MET A 213 -0.61 6.25 14.73
N PHE A 214 -0.64 7.59 14.72
CA PHE A 214 -1.05 8.38 15.89
C PHE A 214 -2.53 8.21 16.22
N THR A 215 -3.41 8.27 15.23
CA THR A 215 -4.87 8.19 15.43
C THR A 215 -5.34 6.79 15.83
N THR A 216 -4.64 5.75 15.38
CA THR A 216 -4.96 4.35 15.70
C THR A 216 -4.27 3.83 16.96
N LYS A 217 -3.32 4.58 17.55
CA LYS A 217 -2.55 4.17 18.73
C LYS A 217 -3.43 3.68 19.91
N LYS A 218 -4.61 4.27 20.09
CA LYS A 218 -5.55 3.89 21.14
C LYS A 218 -6.12 2.47 21.03
N TYR A 219 -5.99 1.86 19.84
CA TYR A 219 -6.43 0.48 19.55
C TYR A 219 -5.32 -0.55 19.73
N ILE A 220 -4.14 -0.14 20.18
CA ILE A 220 -3.05 -1.06 20.51
C ILE A 220 -3.48 -1.87 21.75
N LYS A 221 -3.54 -3.20 21.58
CA LYS A 221 -3.80 -4.15 22.68
C LYS A 221 -2.57 -5.03 22.87
N ASP A 222 -2.13 -5.20 24.11
CA ASP A 222 -1.08 -6.17 24.43
C ASP A 222 -1.61 -7.59 24.21
N THR A 223 -1.02 -8.32 23.30
CA THR A 223 -1.45 -9.66 22.89
C THR A 223 -0.51 -10.78 23.33
N ARG A 224 0.47 -10.49 24.21
CA ARG A 224 1.47 -11.49 24.64
C ARG A 224 0.85 -12.69 25.35
N ASN A 225 -0.27 -12.49 26.02
CA ASN A 225 -0.96 -13.53 26.80
C ASN A 225 -2.14 -14.17 26.03
N ASP A 226 -2.36 -13.80 24.76
CA ASP A 226 -3.44 -14.39 23.97
C ASP A 226 -3.14 -15.89 23.70
N PRO A 227 -4.16 -16.76 23.65
CA PRO A 227 -3.97 -18.19 23.35
C PRO A 227 -3.33 -18.39 21.98
N LYS A 228 -2.54 -19.45 21.84
CA LYS A 228 -1.95 -19.79 20.51
C LYS A 228 -3.06 -20.19 19.57
N PRO A 229 -3.13 -19.61 18.34
CA PRO A 229 -4.00 -20.17 17.32
C PRO A 229 -3.60 -21.62 17.06
N GLU A 230 -4.60 -22.47 16.92
CA GLU A 230 -4.40 -23.85 16.48
C GLU A 230 -4.20 -23.81 14.96
N GLY A 231 -3.14 -24.45 14.46
CA GLY A 231 -2.86 -24.57 13.03
C GLY A 231 -1.55 -23.92 12.58
N GLY A 232 -0.88 -24.57 11.64
CA GLY A 232 0.35 -24.11 10.99
C GLY A 232 0.09 -23.49 9.62
N VAL A 233 1.12 -22.91 9.00
CA VAL A 233 1.05 -22.37 7.61
C VAL A 233 0.50 -23.40 6.62
N LYS A 234 0.82 -24.69 6.82
CA LYS A 234 0.30 -25.77 5.98
C LYS A 234 -1.22 -25.93 6.08
N GLU A 235 -1.79 -25.78 7.29
CA GLU A 235 -3.23 -25.84 7.52
C GLU A 235 -3.93 -24.64 6.90
N MET A 236 -3.35 -23.45 7.01
CA MET A 236 -3.85 -22.26 6.32
C MET A 236 -3.95 -22.47 4.81
N PHE A 237 -2.89 -22.96 4.15
CA PHE A 237 -2.93 -23.24 2.71
C PHE A 237 -3.95 -24.33 2.37
N LYS A 238 -4.09 -25.35 3.22
CA LYS A 238 -5.10 -26.40 3.05
C LYS A 238 -6.52 -25.84 3.15
N GLU A 239 -6.78 -24.96 4.09
CA GLU A 239 -8.09 -24.29 4.24
C GLU A 239 -8.39 -23.36 3.06
N ILE A 240 -7.41 -22.62 2.55
CA ILE A 240 -7.56 -21.79 1.33
C ILE A 240 -7.92 -22.69 0.14
N LEU A 241 -7.22 -23.80 -0.05
CA LEU A 241 -7.51 -24.74 -1.14
C LEU A 241 -8.89 -25.41 -1.00
N LEU A 242 -9.30 -25.75 0.22
CA LEU A 242 -10.64 -26.27 0.50
C LEU A 242 -11.73 -25.23 0.20
N THR A 243 -11.49 -23.98 0.59
CA THR A 243 -12.39 -22.84 0.34
C THR A 243 -12.55 -22.57 -1.17
N LEU A 244 -11.45 -22.62 -1.94
CA LEU A 244 -11.48 -22.48 -3.40
C LEU A 244 -12.18 -23.65 -4.12
N ASN A 245 -12.23 -24.83 -3.50
CA ASN A 245 -12.93 -25.99 -4.02
C ASN A 245 -14.41 -26.07 -3.62
N ASP A 246 -14.88 -25.19 -2.72
CA ASP A 246 -16.29 -25.14 -2.33
C ASP A 246 -17.15 -24.63 -3.51
N PRO A 247 -18.12 -25.45 -3.99
CA PRO A 247 -18.94 -25.08 -5.14
C PRO A 247 -19.80 -23.82 -4.91
N LEU A 248 -20.19 -23.51 -3.65
CA LEU A 248 -20.94 -22.30 -3.32
C LEU A 248 -20.05 -21.05 -3.47
N LEU A 249 -18.80 -21.12 -3.02
CA LEU A 249 -17.86 -20.01 -3.16
C LEU A 249 -17.39 -19.83 -4.60
N ARG A 250 -17.19 -20.92 -5.37
CA ARG A 250 -16.90 -20.81 -6.81
C ARG A 250 -17.99 -20.04 -7.57
N THR A 251 -19.26 -20.22 -7.20
CA THR A 251 -20.36 -19.50 -7.85
C THR A 251 -20.31 -18.01 -7.54
N VAL A 252 -19.94 -17.62 -6.31
CA VAL A 252 -19.78 -16.20 -5.91
C VAL A 252 -18.58 -15.55 -6.58
N TYR A 253 -17.48 -16.28 -6.82
CA TYR A 253 -16.29 -15.74 -7.51
C TYR A 253 -16.44 -15.66 -9.03
N LEU A 254 -17.42 -16.36 -9.61
CA LEU A 254 -17.69 -16.36 -11.06
C LEU A 254 -18.83 -15.40 -11.47
N MET A 255 -19.48 -14.74 -10.50
CA MET A 255 -20.44 -13.64 -10.70
C MET A 255 -19.78 -12.29 -10.55
#